data_f8092e778bf52e91487c7d8f8ae3be8c
#
_entry.id   f8092e778bf52e91487c7d8f8ae3be8c
#
_cell.length_a   1.000
_cell.length_b   1.000
_cell.length_c   1.000
_cell.angle_alpha   90.00
_cell.angle_beta   90.00
_cell.angle_gamma   90.00
#
_symmetry.space_group_name_H-M   'P 1'
#
loop_
_entity.id
_entity.type
_entity.pdbx_description
1 polymer ?
#
loop_
_entity_poly.entity_id
_entity_poly.type
_entity_poly.pdbx_seq_one_letter_code
_entity_poly.pdbx_strand_id
1 'polypeptide(L)'
;DALPILLVVDDSSVARKQVTRCLEAVGVEMTALNDGRQALEYLQNMLAEGRRPEDELLMLISDIEMPEMDGYTLTAEIRSDSRLQKLHILLHTSLSGVFNQAMVKKVGADDFLAKFRPDDLAARVVERIKAVDAG
;
A
#
# COMPACT_ATOMS: atom_id res chain seq x y z
N ASP A 1 -1.08 -12.95 18.94
CA ASP A 1 -1.61 -12.42 17.70
C ASP A 1 -0.48 -11.98 16.79
N ALA A 2 -0.61 -12.27 15.50
CA ALA A 2 0.37 -11.86 14.52
C ALA A 2 0.42 -10.34 14.42
N LEU A 3 1.63 -9.78 14.27
CA LEU A 3 1.76 -8.35 13.98
C LEU A 3 1.14 -8.07 12.61
N PRO A 4 0.47 -6.93 12.46
CA PRO A 4 -0.07 -6.58 11.15
C PRO A 4 1.07 -6.43 10.13
N ILE A 5 0.80 -6.82 8.91
CA ILE A 5 1.77 -6.76 7.82
C ILE A 5 1.48 -5.53 6.97
N LEU A 6 2.53 -4.79 6.66
CA LEU A 6 2.45 -3.66 5.74
C LEU A 6 2.98 -4.11 4.39
N LEU A 7 2.16 -3.98 3.35
CA LEU A 7 2.57 -4.35 1.99
C LEU A 7 3.06 -3.10 1.26
N VAL A 8 4.33 -3.11 0.85
CA VAL A 8 4.95 -1.97 0.16
C VAL A 8 5.26 -2.36 -1.27
N VAL A 9 4.81 -1.57 -2.24
CA VAL A 9 5.00 -1.84 -3.66
C VAL A 9 5.64 -0.64 -4.32
N ASP A 10 6.85 -0.82 -4.83
CA ASP A 10 7.61 0.24 -5.48
C ASP A 10 8.68 -0.41 -6.37
N ASP A 11 8.84 0.06 -7.59
CA ASP A 11 9.84 -0.49 -8.50
C ASP A 11 11.26 -0.06 -8.17
N SER A 12 11.43 0.97 -7.35
CA SER A 12 12.73 1.47 -6.91
C SER A 12 13.20 0.76 -5.64
N SER A 13 14.32 0.05 -5.72
CA SER A 13 14.90 -0.58 -4.53
C SER A 13 15.33 0.43 -3.48
N VAL A 14 15.77 1.62 -3.93
CA VAL A 14 16.13 2.72 -3.02
C VAL A 14 14.90 3.19 -2.26
N ALA A 15 13.80 3.42 -2.97
CA ALA A 15 12.54 3.85 -2.33
C ALA A 15 12.02 2.80 -1.35
N ARG A 16 12.06 1.50 -1.71
CA ARG A 16 11.66 0.43 -0.80
C ARG A 16 12.49 0.42 0.48
N LYS A 17 13.80 0.60 0.35
CA LYS A 17 14.69 0.66 1.51
C LYS A 17 14.40 1.86 2.40
N GLN A 18 14.13 3.02 1.79
CA GLN A 18 13.79 4.22 2.54
C GLN A 18 12.50 4.04 3.34
N VAL A 19 11.47 3.44 2.72
CA VAL A 19 10.21 3.16 3.41
C VAL A 19 10.45 2.18 4.57
N THR A 20 11.22 1.12 4.32
CA THR A 20 11.54 0.13 5.34
C THR A 20 12.23 0.79 6.54
N ARG A 21 13.24 1.61 6.29
CA ARG A 21 13.98 2.32 7.36
C ARG A 21 13.07 3.27 8.12
N CYS A 22 12.24 4.02 7.40
CA CYS A 22 11.31 4.97 8.00
C CYS A 22 10.36 4.28 8.99
N LEU A 23 9.94 3.05 8.69
CA LEU A 23 8.92 2.36 9.46
C LEU A 23 9.45 1.31 10.44
N GLU A 24 10.76 1.08 10.48
CA GLU A 24 11.37 0.13 11.43
C GLU A 24 10.99 0.44 12.87
N ALA A 25 11.02 1.72 13.24
CA ALA A 25 10.72 2.14 14.61
C ALA A 25 9.23 1.98 14.97
N VAL A 26 8.36 1.85 13.96
CA VAL A 26 6.92 1.67 14.20
C VAL A 26 6.61 0.24 14.66
N GLY A 27 7.47 -0.71 14.31
CA GLY A 27 7.33 -2.09 14.78
C GLY A 27 6.35 -2.95 13.98
N VAL A 28 6.06 -2.58 12.73
CA VAL A 28 5.23 -3.39 11.85
C VAL A 28 6.10 -4.27 10.97
N GLU A 29 5.60 -5.46 10.66
CA GLU A 29 6.23 -6.35 9.70
C GLU A 29 5.94 -5.85 8.28
N MET A 30 6.94 -5.90 7.41
CA MET A 30 6.78 -5.40 6.04
C MET A 30 7.09 -6.46 5.00
N THR A 31 6.29 -6.51 3.94
CA THR A 31 6.56 -7.27 2.73
C THR A 31 6.71 -6.26 1.60
N ALA A 32 7.82 -6.32 0.87
CA ALA A 32 8.11 -5.37 -0.19
C ALA A 32 8.14 -6.07 -1.56
N LEU A 33 7.41 -5.52 -2.52
CA LEU A 33 7.28 -6.05 -3.87
C LEU A 33 7.68 -4.99 -4.89
N ASN A 34 7.96 -5.42 -6.12
CA ASN A 34 8.59 -4.57 -7.14
C ASN A 34 7.60 -3.82 -8.03
N ASP A 35 6.41 -4.34 -8.23
CA ASP A 35 5.44 -3.74 -9.15
C ASP A 35 4.01 -4.16 -8.82
N GLY A 36 3.06 -3.54 -9.52
CA GLY A 36 1.65 -3.77 -9.26
C GLY A 36 1.17 -5.19 -9.59
N ARG A 37 1.77 -5.82 -10.59
CA ARG A 37 1.41 -7.20 -10.94
C ARG A 37 1.79 -8.16 -9.82
N GLN A 38 2.99 -8.02 -9.26
CA GLN A 38 3.43 -8.83 -8.13
C GLN A 38 2.51 -8.62 -6.92
N ALA A 39 2.09 -7.37 -6.69
CA ALA A 39 1.19 -7.07 -5.58
C ALA A 39 -0.16 -7.75 -5.78
N LEU A 40 -0.73 -7.66 -6.97
CA LEU A 40 -2.02 -8.29 -7.26
C LEU A 40 -1.94 -9.81 -7.13
N GLU A 41 -0.87 -10.42 -7.63
CA GLU A 41 -0.64 -11.86 -7.50
C GLU A 41 -0.53 -12.27 -6.02
N TYR A 42 0.18 -11.47 -5.22
CA TYR A 42 0.31 -11.70 -3.78
C TYR A 42 -1.07 -11.74 -3.11
N LEU A 43 -1.92 -10.77 -3.43
CA LEU A 43 -3.26 -10.70 -2.87
C LEU A 43 -4.13 -11.86 -3.33
N GLN A 44 -4.05 -12.22 -4.62
CA GLN A 44 -4.80 -13.33 -5.17
C GLN A 44 -4.37 -14.66 -4.56
N ASN A 45 -3.08 -14.84 -4.29
CA ASN A 45 -2.57 -16.03 -3.62
C ASN A 45 -3.09 -16.13 -2.19
N MET A 46 -3.17 -15.02 -1.46
CA MET A 46 -3.77 -15.00 -0.14
C MET A 46 -5.23 -15.47 -0.19
N LEU A 47 -5.99 -14.95 -1.14
CA LEU A 47 -7.39 -15.33 -1.32
C LEU A 47 -7.52 -16.81 -1.67
N ALA A 48 -6.64 -17.32 -2.52
CA ALA A 48 -6.65 -18.74 -2.90
C ALA A 48 -6.36 -19.67 -1.72
N GLU A 49 -5.63 -19.17 -0.73
CA GLU A 49 -5.34 -19.91 0.51
C GLU A 49 -6.45 -19.77 1.56
N GLY A 50 -7.54 -19.10 1.22
CA GLY A 50 -8.63 -18.85 2.16
C GLY A 50 -8.35 -17.75 3.18
N ARG A 51 -7.29 -16.95 2.95
CA ARG A 51 -6.93 -15.85 3.83
C ARG A 51 -7.66 -14.59 3.43
N ARG A 52 -7.75 -13.65 4.35
CA ARG A 52 -8.43 -12.37 4.11
C ARG A 52 -7.43 -11.22 4.19
N PRO A 53 -7.00 -10.67 3.04
CA PRO A 53 -6.01 -9.59 3.04
C PRO A 53 -6.41 -8.40 3.91
N GLU A 54 -7.69 -8.02 3.93
CA GLU A 54 -8.15 -6.90 4.76
C GLU A 54 -7.96 -7.11 6.26
N ASP A 55 -7.86 -8.37 6.71
CA ASP A 55 -7.65 -8.71 8.12
C ASP A 55 -6.17 -8.89 8.46
N GLU A 56 -5.35 -9.28 7.49
CA GLU A 56 -3.94 -9.59 7.72
C GLU A 56 -3.00 -8.46 7.34
N LEU A 57 -3.40 -7.62 6.39
CA LEU A 57 -2.59 -6.49 5.96
C LEU A 57 -3.10 -5.22 6.62
N LEU A 58 -2.19 -4.51 7.27
CA LEU A 58 -2.51 -3.20 7.86
C LEU A 58 -2.93 -2.22 6.77
N MET A 59 -2.17 -2.17 5.70
CA MET A 59 -2.44 -1.33 4.55
C MET A 59 -1.49 -1.70 3.41
N LEU A 60 -1.82 -1.23 2.22
CA LEU A 60 -0.96 -1.27 1.04
C LEU A 60 -0.42 0.14 0.81
N ILE A 61 0.91 0.27 0.71
CA ILE A 61 1.57 1.50 0.28
C ILE A 61 2.12 1.23 -1.11
N SER A 62 1.60 1.91 -2.12
CA SER A 62 1.99 1.67 -3.51
C SER A 62 2.49 2.92 -4.20
N ASP A 63 3.63 2.79 -4.88
CA ASP A 63 4.05 3.78 -5.87
C ASP A 63 3.01 3.87 -6.98
N ILE A 64 3.02 4.95 -7.72
CA ILE A 64 2.14 5.15 -8.87
C ILE A 64 2.82 4.69 -10.15
N GLU A 65 4.00 5.21 -10.45
CA GLU A 65 4.72 4.85 -11.69
C GLU A 65 5.52 3.58 -11.52
N MET A 66 5.00 2.47 -12.08
CA MET A 66 5.66 1.18 -12.01
C MET A 66 5.50 0.44 -13.34
N PRO A 67 6.48 -0.40 -13.72
CA PRO A 67 6.31 -1.24 -14.90
C PRO A 67 5.23 -2.30 -14.67
N GLU A 68 4.74 -2.89 -15.73
CA GLU A 68 3.73 -3.96 -15.76
C GLU A 68 2.35 -3.49 -15.32
N MET A 69 2.22 -2.85 -14.16
CA MET A 69 0.95 -2.34 -13.65
C MET A 69 1.22 -1.16 -12.73
N ASP A 70 0.72 0.02 -13.07
CA ASP A 70 0.90 1.22 -12.24
C ASP A 70 -0.02 1.19 -11.01
N GLY A 71 0.21 2.14 -10.09
CA GLY A 71 -0.52 2.18 -8.82
C GLY A 71 -2.00 2.49 -8.97
N TYR A 72 -2.38 3.30 -9.96
CA TYR A 72 -3.79 3.57 -10.23
C TYR A 72 -4.51 2.31 -10.72
N THR A 73 -3.90 1.61 -11.67
CA THR A 73 -4.46 0.37 -12.20
C THR A 73 -4.55 -0.71 -11.11
N LEU A 74 -3.50 -0.84 -10.30
CA LEU A 74 -3.50 -1.77 -9.17
C LEU A 74 -4.67 -1.48 -8.23
N THR A 75 -4.85 -0.20 -7.86
CA THR A 75 -5.93 0.21 -6.95
C THR A 75 -7.30 -0.12 -7.56
N ALA A 76 -7.49 0.20 -8.85
CA ALA A 76 -8.75 -0.09 -9.54
C ALA A 76 -9.04 -1.59 -9.57
N GLU A 77 -8.03 -2.41 -9.84
CA GLU A 77 -8.17 -3.87 -9.84
C GLU A 77 -8.55 -4.40 -8.46
N ILE A 78 -7.91 -3.89 -7.41
CA ILE A 78 -8.23 -4.27 -6.03
C ILE A 78 -9.68 -3.90 -5.72
N ARG A 79 -10.12 -2.71 -6.08
CA ARG A 79 -11.47 -2.24 -5.78
C ARG A 79 -12.55 -2.98 -6.60
N SER A 80 -12.18 -3.60 -7.71
CA SER A 80 -13.12 -4.38 -8.52
C SER A 80 -13.40 -5.77 -7.93
N ASP A 81 -12.59 -6.24 -6.99
CA ASP A 81 -12.78 -7.54 -6.33
C ASP A 81 -13.46 -7.30 -4.98
N SER A 82 -14.67 -7.84 -4.82
CA SER A 82 -15.45 -7.64 -3.59
C SER A 82 -14.73 -8.13 -2.32
N ARG A 83 -13.79 -9.06 -2.48
CA ARG A 83 -13.04 -9.64 -1.36
C ARG A 83 -11.87 -8.74 -0.93
N LEU A 84 -11.55 -7.71 -1.71
CA LEU A 84 -10.42 -6.80 -1.48
C LEU A 84 -10.84 -5.35 -1.31
N GLN A 85 -12.14 -5.06 -1.37
CA GLN A 85 -12.65 -3.68 -1.37
C GLN A 85 -12.35 -2.91 -0.09
N LYS A 86 -12.12 -3.61 1.03
CA LYS A 86 -11.85 -2.96 2.31
C LYS A 86 -10.37 -2.79 2.62
N LEU A 87 -9.49 -3.27 1.74
CA LEU A 87 -8.05 -3.07 1.93
C LEU A 87 -7.73 -1.57 1.90
N HIS A 88 -7.03 -1.10 2.93
CA HIS A 88 -6.63 0.31 3.00
C HIS A 88 -5.45 0.55 2.07
N ILE A 89 -5.58 1.52 1.17
CA ILE A 89 -4.57 1.80 0.13
C ILE A 89 -4.10 3.24 0.22
N LEU A 90 -2.79 3.43 0.39
CA LEU A 90 -2.13 4.72 0.32
C LEU A 90 -1.25 4.74 -0.93
N LEU A 91 -1.47 5.72 -1.81
CA LEU A 91 -0.60 5.93 -2.97
C LEU A 91 0.55 6.85 -2.58
N HIS A 92 1.76 6.42 -2.92
CA HIS A 92 3.01 7.05 -2.51
C HIS A 92 3.77 7.49 -3.76
N THR A 93 3.85 8.77 -4.01
CA THR A 93 4.27 9.30 -5.32
C THR A 93 5.37 10.35 -5.19
N SER A 94 6.23 10.42 -6.21
CA SER A 94 7.25 11.46 -6.31
C SER A 94 6.67 12.82 -6.70
N LEU A 95 5.36 12.91 -6.95
CA LEU A 95 4.68 14.12 -7.40
C LEU A 95 5.22 14.67 -8.73
N SER A 96 5.78 13.83 -9.56
CA SER A 96 6.10 14.20 -10.93
C SER A 96 4.78 14.41 -11.70
N GLY A 97 4.84 14.85 -12.94
CA GLY A 97 3.67 15.26 -13.74
C GLY A 97 2.52 14.26 -13.85
N VAL A 98 2.72 13.02 -13.39
CA VAL A 98 1.68 11.98 -13.43
C VAL A 98 0.73 12.04 -12.24
N PHE A 99 1.09 12.77 -11.18
CA PHE A 99 0.21 12.86 -10.02
C PHE A 99 -1.05 13.61 -10.37
N ASN A 100 -2.20 13.02 -10.03
CA ASN A 100 -3.50 13.61 -10.29
C ASN A 100 -4.44 13.24 -9.14
N GLN A 101 -4.78 14.21 -8.31
CA GLN A 101 -5.62 13.99 -7.14
C GLN A 101 -7.01 13.46 -7.50
N ALA A 102 -7.56 13.88 -8.64
CA ALA A 102 -8.84 13.37 -9.11
C ALA A 102 -8.77 11.87 -9.41
N MET A 103 -7.62 11.40 -9.94
CA MET A 103 -7.41 9.97 -10.21
C MET A 103 -7.32 9.17 -8.91
N VAL A 104 -6.72 9.72 -7.87
CA VAL A 104 -6.65 9.05 -6.57
C VAL A 104 -8.04 8.69 -6.07
N LYS A 105 -8.96 9.65 -6.14
CA LYS A 105 -10.36 9.42 -5.75
C LYS A 105 -11.07 8.48 -6.71
N LYS A 106 -10.87 8.66 -8.00
CA LYS A 106 -11.56 7.88 -9.03
C LYS A 106 -11.28 6.39 -8.89
N VAL A 107 -10.03 6.01 -8.63
CA VAL A 107 -9.67 4.60 -8.49
C VAL A 107 -10.00 4.03 -7.10
N GLY A 108 -10.34 4.88 -6.15
CA GLY A 108 -10.78 4.45 -4.83
C GLY A 108 -9.68 4.27 -3.81
N ALA A 109 -8.55 4.98 -3.97
CA ALA A 109 -7.51 4.98 -2.95
C ALA A 109 -7.99 5.73 -1.70
N ASP A 110 -7.52 5.29 -0.53
CA ASP A 110 -7.91 5.93 0.73
C ASP A 110 -7.09 7.16 1.06
N ASP A 111 -5.84 7.21 0.56
CA ASP A 111 -4.93 8.28 0.92
C ASP A 111 -3.82 8.40 -0.12
N PHE A 112 -3.09 9.50 -0.07
CA PHE A 112 -1.87 9.66 -0.87
C PHE A 112 -0.86 10.51 -0.12
N LEU A 113 0.42 10.30 -0.41
CA LEU A 113 1.52 11.07 0.14
C LEU A 113 2.62 11.26 -0.89
N ALA A 114 3.30 12.41 -0.82
CA ALA A 114 4.53 12.61 -1.57
C ALA A 114 5.65 11.76 -0.98
N LYS A 115 6.50 11.21 -1.83
CA LYS A 115 7.71 10.52 -1.40
C LYS A 115 8.67 11.52 -0.73
N PHE A 116 9.61 10.98 0.03
CA PHE A 116 10.66 11.74 0.73
C PHE A 116 10.11 12.61 1.87
N ARG A 117 8.99 12.18 2.45
CA ARG A 117 8.42 12.79 3.67
C ARG A 117 8.28 11.69 4.73
N PRO A 118 9.40 11.24 5.32
CA PRO A 118 9.37 10.08 6.23
C PRO A 118 8.50 10.29 7.46
N ASP A 119 8.47 11.48 8.00
CA ASP A 119 7.66 11.77 9.19
C ASP A 119 6.17 11.68 8.88
N ASP A 120 5.76 12.15 7.69
CA ASP A 120 4.36 12.08 7.26
C ASP A 120 3.95 10.63 7.03
N LEU A 121 4.82 9.83 6.41
CA LEU A 121 4.52 8.42 6.16
C LEU A 121 4.38 7.66 7.48
N ALA A 122 5.31 7.85 8.40
CA ALA A 122 5.26 7.21 9.71
C ALA A 122 3.97 7.59 10.45
N ALA A 123 3.58 8.86 10.41
CA ALA A 123 2.35 9.33 11.04
C ALA A 123 1.11 8.66 10.46
N ARG A 124 1.04 8.49 9.14
CA ARG A 124 -0.09 7.82 8.49
C ARG A 124 -0.18 6.35 8.88
N VAL A 125 0.95 5.68 8.99
CA VAL A 125 0.98 4.28 9.43
C VAL A 125 0.53 4.15 10.88
N VAL A 126 1.01 5.03 11.77
CA VAL A 126 0.58 5.05 13.17
C VAL A 126 -0.92 5.31 13.29
N GLU A 127 -1.45 6.27 12.52
CA GLU A 127 -2.89 6.54 12.50
C GLU A 127 -3.68 5.30 12.09
N ARG A 128 -3.17 4.56 11.09
CA ARG A 128 -3.84 3.34 10.63
C ARG A 128 -3.83 2.25 11.69
N ILE A 129 -2.72 2.09 12.42
CA ILE A 129 -2.64 1.15 13.52
C ILE A 129 -3.69 1.49 14.58
N LYS A 130 -3.82 2.76 14.95
CA LYS A 130 -4.81 3.22 15.93
C LYS A 130 -6.23 2.97 15.45
N ALA A 131 -6.51 3.20 14.17
CA ALA A 131 -7.83 3.00 13.59
C ALA A 131 -8.23 1.51 13.65
N VAL A 132 -7.31 0.61 13.35
CA VAL A 132 -7.55 -0.83 13.40
C VAL A 132 -7.74 -1.30 14.83
N ASP A 133 -6.94 -0.81 15.76
CA ASP A 133 -7.04 -1.18 17.18
C ASP A 133 -8.33 -0.67 17.80
N ALA A 134 -8.82 0.50 17.36
CA ALA A 134 -10.06 1.08 17.86
C ALA A 134 -11.32 0.41 17.26
N GLY A 135 -11.15 -0.21 16.11
CA GLY A 135 -12.26 -0.90 15.43
C GLY A 135 -12.45 -2.30 15.91
#